data_74e2034623a94551eee0121fdfe2e04d
#
_entry.id   74e2034623a94551eee0121fdfe2e04d
#
_cell.length_a   1.000
_cell.length_b   1.000
_cell.length_c   1.000
_cell.angle_alpha   90.00
_cell.angle_beta   90.00
_cell.angle_gamma   90.00
#
_symmetry.space_group_name_H-M   'P 1'
#
loop_
_entity.id
_entity.type
_entity.pdbx_description
1 polymer ?
#
loop_
_entity_poly.entity_id
_entity_poly.type
_entity_poly.pdbx_seq_one_letter_code
_entity_poly.pdbx_strand_id
1 'polypeptide(L)'
;MKTHYICPVCGETLDETEKNYLCPNRHNFDKASEGYVNLAPPKKDAERSGDAVESCKARRRFLETGAYACLADALCDALDTCGIAKNALILDAGCGEGYYTRCVKKRFPGAFLYGVDLAKSAVRMAAKAEKNKAEAEKCHFAVAGIFDLPFAGESAEAILSVFAPVADAENRRVLKKGGVLLVACPGKQHLYGLKERLYDTALENEEKTPEYEGFALTGETRVKSELHLTGEQAADLFAMTPYFWRSSEQVRQNSANLGETVTTADFLIKIYRKL
;
A
#
# COMPACT_ATOMS: atom_id res chain seq x y z
N MET A 1 -18.24 12.94 -13.39
CA MET A 1 -18.64 11.57 -12.97
C MET A 1 -18.50 11.54 -11.44
N LYS A 2 -19.44 10.89 -10.71
CA LYS A 2 -19.29 10.75 -9.26
C LYS A 2 -18.15 9.80 -8.93
N THR A 3 -17.31 10.18 -7.97
CA THR A 3 -16.21 9.34 -7.49
C THR A 3 -16.54 8.75 -6.11
N HIS A 4 -15.67 7.90 -5.58
CA HIS A 4 -15.78 7.48 -4.18
C HIS A 4 -15.05 8.43 -3.22
N TYR A 5 -14.27 9.40 -3.74
CA TYR A 5 -13.64 10.40 -2.89
C TYR A 5 -14.65 11.38 -2.31
N ILE A 6 -14.41 11.79 -1.06
CA ILE A 6 -15.09 12.91 -0.41
C ILE A 6 -14.14 14.12 -0.30
N CYS A 7 -14.71 15.29 -0.21
CA CYS A 7 -13.98 16.53 -0.02
C CYS A 7 -13.33 16.56 1.37
N PRO A 8 -12.00 16.73 1.46
CA PRO A 8 -11.33 16.78 2.77
C PRO A 8 -11.65 18.04 3.59
N VAL A 9 -12.35 19.00 2.99
CA VAL A 9 -12.75 20.26 3.67
C VAL A 9 -14.13 20.16 4.29
N CYS A 10 -15.11 19.53 3.61
CA CYS A 10 -16.50 19.52 4.05
C CYS A 10 -17.20 18.16 4.01
N GLY A 11 -16.52 17.09 3.60
CA GLY A 11 -17.06 15.73 3.60
C GLY A 11 -18.01 15.38 2.44
N GLU A 12 -18.37 16.35 1.58
CA GLU A 12 -19.25 16.08 0.43
C GLU A 12 -18.57 15.26 -0.65
N THR A 13 -19.32 14.42 -1.36
CA THR A 13 -18.81 13.62 -2.47
C THR A 13 -18.25 14.51 -3.56
N LEU A 14 -17.08 14.13 -4.10
CA LEU A 14 -16.44 14.84 -5.20
C LEU A 14 -16.95 14.33 -6.54
N ASP A 15 -17.18 15.27 -7.47
CA ASP A 15 -17.41 14.98 -8.88
C ASP A 15 -16.11 15.10 -9.67
N GLU A 16 -15.78 14.06 -10.41
CA GLU A 16 -14.61 14.06 -11.31
C GLU A 16 -14.94 14.67 -12.64
N THR A 17 -14.11 15.62 -13.06
CA THR A 17 -14.08 16.20 -14.42
C THR A 17 -12.81 15.74 -15.14
N GLU A 18 -12.58 16.23 -16.33
CA GLU A 18 -11.33 15.98 -17.06
C GLU A 18 -10.09 16.49 -16.31
N LYS A 19 -10.21 17.66 -15.64
CA LYS A 19 -9.07 18.40 -15.06
C LYS A 19 -9.07 18.46 -13.55
N ASN A 20 -10.21 18.25 -12.90
CA ASN A 20 -10.37 18.48 -11.47
C ASN A 20 -11.33 17.50 -10.83
N TYR A 21 -11.29 17.50 -9.49
CA TYR A 21 -12.33 16.98 -8.62
C TYR A 21 -13.05 18.15 -7.97
N LEU A 22 -14.37 18.24 -8.15
CA LEU A 22 -15.18 19.36 -7.73
C LEU A 22 -16.14 18.98 -6.60
N CYS A 23 -16.18 19.80 -5.56
CA CYS A 23 -17.12 19.69 -4.47
C CYS A 23 -18.38 20.55 -4.75
N PRO A 24 -19.59 20.10 -4.37
CA PRO A 24 -20.80 20.91 -4.45
C PRO A 24 -20.66 22.27 -3.75
N ASN A 25 -19.85 22.33 -2.69
CA ASN A 25 -19.55 23.54 -1.92
C ASN A 25 -18.38 24.36 -2.53
N ARG A 26 -18.08 24.17 -3.81
CA ARG A 26 -17.07 24.90 -4.61
C ARG A 26 -15.61 24.68 -4.21
N HIS A 27 -15.29 23.67 -3.40
CA HIS A 27 -13.91 23.26 -3.22
C HIS A 27 -13.43 22.56 -4.50
N ASN A 28 -12.23 22.89 -4.94
CA ASN A 28 -11.66 22.41 -6.20
C ASN A 28 -10.28 21.80 -5.96
N PHE A 29 -10.04 20.62 -6.50
CA PHE A 29 -8.79 19.88 -6.39
C PHE A 29 -8.29 19.49 -7.78
N ASP A 30 -7.17 20.06 -8.20
CA ASP A 30 -6.62 19.82 -9.51
C ASP A 30 -6.14 18.38 -9.66
N LYS A 31 -6.46 17.77 -10.81
CA LYS A 31 -5.98 16.48 -11.23
C LYS A 31 -4.61 16.63 -11.86
N ALA A 32 -3.61 15.96 -11.30
CA ALA A 32 -2.27 15.97 -11.88
C ALA A 32 -2.26 15.34 -13.28
N SER A 33 -1.30 15.73 -14.11
CA SER A 33 -1.15 15.20 -15.47
C SER A 33 -0.97 13.68 -15.54
N GLU A 34 -0.54 13.06 -14.46
CA GLU A 34 -0.43 11.62 -14.29
C GLU A 34 -1.75 10.96 -13.89
N GLY A 35 -2.76 11.73 -13.47
CA GLY A 35 -4.10 11.24 -13.14
C GLY A 35 -4.43 11.12 -11.65
N TYR A 36 -3.52 11.46 -10.73
CA TYR A 36 -3.81 11.48 -9.29
C TYR A 36 -4.33 12.85 -8.84
N VAL A 37 -4.93 12.89 -7.65
CA VAL A 37 -5.35 14.12 -6.96
C VAL A 37 -4.63 14.24 -5.62
N ASN A 38 -4.41 15.48 -5.16
CA ASN A 38 -3.90 15.73 -3.81
C ASN A 38 -5.08 16.15 -2.91
N LEU A 39 -5.45 15.25 -2.00
CA LEU A 39 -6.50 15.43 -1.00
C LEU A 39 -5.94 15.56 0.43
N ALA A 40 -4.61 15.57 0.59
CA ALA A 40 -4.00 15.79 1.89
C ALA A 40 -4.22 17.25 2.32
N PRO A 41 -4.53 17.49 3.61
CA PRO A 41 -4.63 18.87 4.12
C PRO A 41 -3.27 19.57 4.00
N PRO A 42 -3.26 20.90 3.74
CA PRO A 42 -2.01 21.65 3.65
C PRO A 42 -1.32 21.65 5.02
N LYS A 43 -0.21 20.89 5.14
CA LYS A 43 0.66 20.88 6.33
C LYS A 43 1.94 21.63 6.03
N LYS A 44 2.42 22.44 7.01
CA LYS A 44 3.71 23.15 6.92
C LYS A 44 4.94 22.23 6.80
N ASP A 45 4.79 20.94 7.15
CA ASP A 45 5.87 19.94 7.14
C ASP A 45 5.65 18.81 6.10
N ALA A 46 4.88 19.04 5.06
CA ALA A 46 4.54 18.05 4.03
C ALA A 46 5.78 17.49 3.26
N GLU A 47 6.92 18.18 3.30
CA GLU A 47 8.16 17.73 2.64
C GLU A 47 8.85 16.54 3.35
N ARG A 48 8.45 16.21 4.60
CA ARG A 48 9.01 15.12 5.40
C ARG A 48 8.08 13.90 5.56
N SER A 49 6.93 13.92 4.93
CA SER A 49 5.97 12.81 5.03
C SER A 49 6.09 11.87 3.84
N GLY A 50 6.32 10.61 4.11
CA GLY A 50 6.38 9.55 3.13
C GLY A 50 7.80 9.08 2.81
N ASP A 51 7.89 8.01 2.01
CA ASP A 51 9.16 7.43 1.60
C ASP A 51 9.96 8.37 0.69
N ALA A 52 11.27 8.34 0.83
CA ALA A 52 12.17 9.04 -0.08
C ALA A 52 11.98 8.55 -1.52
N VAL A 53 12.16 9.46 -2.49
CA VAL A 53 11.99 9.17 -3.92
C VAL A 53 12.80 7.95 -4.37
N GLU A 54 14.02 7.81 -3.88
CA GLU A 54 14.91 6.69 -4.24
C GLU A 54 14.40 5.36 -3.67
N SER A 55 13.84 5.36 -2.46
CA SER A 55 13.19 4.16 -1.89
C SER A 55 11.96 3.74 -2.71
N CYS A 56 11.15 4.69 -3.15
CA CYS A 56 10.01 4.41 -4.03
C CYS A 56 10.45 3.81 -5.38
N LYS A 57 11.54 4.32 -5.96
CA LYS A 57 12.09 3.78 -7.22
C LYS A 57 12.67 2.37 -7.04
N ALA A 58 13.43 2.15 -5.97
CA ALA A 58 13.98 0.83 -5.63
C ALA A 58 12.86 -0.19 -5.42
N ARG A 59 11.82 0.19 -4.65
CA ARG A 59 10.63 -0.65 -4.43
C ARG A 59 9.97 -1.04 -5.75
N ARG A 60 9.77 -0.07 -6.65
CA ARG A 60 9.17 -0.34 -7.95
C ARG A 60 10.00 -1.32 -8.77
N ARG A 61 11.32 -1.10 -8.91
CA ARG A 61 12.20 -2.01 -9.65
C ARG A 61 12.14 -3.42 -9.07
N PHE A 62 12.24 -3.53 -7.74
CA PHE A 62 12.20 -4.82 -7.06
C PHE A 62 10.86 -5.54 -7.24
N LEU A 63 9.73 -4.86 -7.00
CA LEU A 63 8.41 -5.49 -7.11
C LEU A 63 8.08 -5.88 -8.56
N GLU A 64 8.53 -5.12 -9.56
CA GLU A 64 8.37 -5.44 -10.98
C GLU A 64 9.14 -6.71 -11.41
N THR A 65 10.11 -7.19 -10.62
CA THR A 65 10.75 -8.50 -10.86
C THR A 65 9.81 -9.68 -10.59
N GLY A 66 8.70 -9.45 -9.88
CA GLY A 66 7.78 -10.50 -9.44
C GLY A 66 8.22 -11.24 -8.17
N ALA A 67 9.32 -10.84 -7.53
CA ALA A 67 9.84 -11.51 -6.32
C ALA A 67 8.83 -11.58 -5.16
N TYR A 68 7.88 -10.62 -5.10
CA TYR A 68 6.80 -10.60 -4.12
C TYR A 68 5.42 -10.95 -4.70
N ALA A 69 5.37 -11.60 -5.86
CA ALA A 69 4.10 -12.04 -6.47
C ALA A 69 3.30 -12.97 -5.53
N CYS A 70 4.00 -13.84 -4.79
CA CYS A 70 3.36 -14.73 -3.82
C CYS A 70 2.54 -13.99 -2.75
N LEU A 71 2.99 -12.81 -2.31
CA LEU A 71 2.21 -11.98 -1.38
C LEU A 71 0.99 -11.36 -2.08
N ALA A 72 1.16 -10.87 -3.31
CA ALA A 72 0.05 -10.30 -4.09
C ALA A 72 -1.05 -11.33 -4.36
N ASP A 73 -0.66 -12.55 -4.73
CA ASP A 73 -1.59 -13.66 -4.96
C ASP A 73 -2.32 -14.04 -3.66
N ALA A 74 -1.60 -14.16 -2.55
CA ALA A 74 -2.20 -14.49 -1.26
C ALA A 74 -3.15 -13.40 -0.72
N LEU A 75 -2.88 -12.13 -1.00
CA LEU A 75 -3.83 -11.03 -0.70
C LEU A 75 -5.12 -11.17 -1.53
N CYS A 76 -4.99 -11.51 -2.81
CA CYS A 76 -6.14 -11.77 -3.68
C CYS A 76 -6.94 -12.98 -3.19
N ASP A 77 -6.29 -14.08 -2.83
CA ASP A 77 -6.94 -15.29 -2.33
C ASP A 77 -7.64 -15.03 -0.98
N ALA A 78 -7.06 -14.20 -0.11
CA ALA A 78 -7.69 -13.77 1.13
C ALA A 78 -8.98 -12.96 0.86
N LEU A 79 -8.96 -12.05 -0.13
CA LEU A 79 -10.16 -11.30 -0.55
C LEU A 79 -11.23 -12.22 -1.15
N ASP A 80 -10.85 -13.17 -2.00
CA ASP A 80 -11.76 -14.18 -2.55
C ASP A 80 -12.42 -15.00 -1.42
N THR A 81 -11.63 -15.46 -0.45
CA THR A 81 -12.12 -16.23 0.72
C THR A 81 -13.06 -15.40 1.58
N CYS A 82 -12.86 -14.10 1.67
CA CYS A 82 -13.76 -13.19 2.39
C CYS A 82 -15.08 -12.93 1.67
N GLY A 83 -15.23 -13.37 0.42
CA GLY A 83 -16.46 -13.22 -0.37
C GLY A 83 -16.67 -11.79 -0.85
N ILE A 84 -15.61 -11.07 -1.19
CA ILE A 84 -15.69 -9.68 -1.66
C ILE A 84 -16.48 -9.62 -2.98
N ALA A 85 -17.46 -8.73 -3.04
CA ALA A 85 -18.31 -8.58 -4.22
C ALA A 85 -17.54 -8.10 -5.45
N LYS A 86 -17.95 -8.51 -6.65
CA LYS A 86 -17.27 -8.15 -7.90
C LYS A 86 -17.20 -6.65 -8.17
N ASN A 87 -18.13 -5.86 -7.65
CA ASN A 87 -18.21 -4.41 -7.77
C ASN A 87 -17.90 -3.69 -6.45
N ALA A 88 -17.15 -4.33 -5.57
CA ALA A 88 -16.78 -3.79 -4.27
C ALA A 88 -15.89 -2.55 -4.39
N LEU A 89 -15.98 -1.65 -3.41
CA LEU A 89 -14.97 -0.63 -3.17
C LEU A 89 -13.87 -1.23 -2.29
N ILE A 90 -12.67 -1.33 -2.84
CA ILE A 90 -11.48 -1.83 -2.15
C ILE A 90 -10.46 -0.69 -2.06
N LEU A 91 -9.99 -0.43 -0.85
CA LEU A 91 -9.01 0.62 -0.59
C LEU A 91 -7.64 0.01 -0.28
N ASP A 92 -6.58 0.66 -0.74
CA ASP A 92 -5.19 0.35 -0.38
C ASP A 92 -4.63 1.52 0.42
N ALA A 93 -4.61 1.38 1.73
CA ALA A 93 -4.19 2.41 2.68
C ALA A 93 -2.68 2.33 2.92
N GLY A 94 -1.94 3.27 2.35
CA GLY A 94 -0.47 3.23 2.26
C GLY A 94 -0.02 2.48 1.01
N CYS A 95 -0.64 2.77 -0.14
CA CYS A 95 -0.47 2.02 -1.39
C CYS A 95 0.94 2.14 -2.02
N GLY A 96 1.76 3.09 -1.58
CA GLY A 96 3.05 3.35 -2.17
C GLY A 96 2.94 3.63 -3.68
N GLU A 97 3.71 2.90 -4.49
CA GLU A 97 3.71 3.01 -5.94
C GLU A 97 2.60 2.16 -6.63
N GLY A 98 1.68 1.58 -5.84
CA GLY A 98 0.46 0.95 -6.31
C GLY A 98 0.61 -0.47 -6.86
N TYR A 99 1.69 -1.20 -6.54
CA TYR A 99 1.90 -2.58 -7.02
C TYR A 99 0.76 -3.51 -6.59
N TYR A 100 0.49 -3.60 -5.29
CA TYR A 100 -0.57 -4.48 -4.76
C TYR A 100 -1.96 -4.02 -5.20
N THR A 101 -2.22 -2.72 -5.23
CA THR A 101 -3.48 -2.16 -5.76
C THR A 101 -3.75 -2.67 -7.17
N ARG A 102 -2.74 -2.63 -8.06
CA ARG A 102 -2.85 -3.12 -9.44
C ARG A 102 -3.02 -4.63 -9.54
N CYS A 103 -2.34 -5.40 -8.69
CA CYS A 103 -2.51 -6.86 -8.63
C CYS A 103 -3.94 -7.23 -8.25
N VAL A 104 -4.49 -6.58 -7.22
CA VAL A 104 -5.90 -6.77 -6.82
C VAL A 104 -6.86 -6.35 -7.93
N LYS A 105 -6.63 -5.21 -8.59
CA LYS A 105 -7.48 -4.79 -9.73
C LYS A 105 -7.50 -5.83 -10.85
N LYS A 106 -6.35 -6.44 -11.15
CA LYS A 106 -6.26 -7.49 -12.17
C LYS A 106 -7.08 -8.73 -11.78
N ARG A 107 -7.11 -9.11 -10.51
CA ARG A 107 -7.90 -10.24 -9.98
C ARG A 107 -9.38 -9.91 -9.88
N PHE A 108 -9.72 -8.66 -9.52
CA PHE A 108 -11.08 -8.15 -9.33
C PHE A 108 -11.40 -7.02 -10.32
N PRO A 109 -11.52 -7.30 -11.64
CA PRO A 109 -11.62 -6.26 -12.67
C PRO A 109 -12.88 -5.39 -12.53
N GLY A 110 -13.95 -5.92 -11.95
CA GLY A 110 -15.19 -5.18 -11.68
C GLY A 110 -15.17 -4.32 -10.42
N ALA A 111 -14.19 -4.49 -9.52
CA ALA A 111 -14.09 -3.73 -8.29
C ALA A 111 -13.55 -2.32 -8.53
N PHE A 112 -13.93 -1.39 -7.66
CA PHE A 112 -13.39 -0.03 -7.61
C PHE A 112 -12.17 -0.03 -6.68
N LEU A 113 -10.99 0.17 -7.26
CA LEU A 113 -9.71 0.17 -6.54
C LEU A 113 -9.20 1.58 -6.35
N TYR A 114 -9.01 1.98 -5.10
CA TYR A 114 -8.47 3.27 -4.71
C TYR A 114 -7.26 3.10 -3.81
N GLY A 115 -6.13 3.72 -4.18
CA GLY A 115 -4.92 3.75 -3.37
C GLY A 115 -4.65 5.15 -2.81
N VAL A 116 -4.26 5.22 -1.55
CA VAL A 116 -3.84 6.47 -0.92
C VAL A 116 -2.47 6.32 -0.27
N ASP A 117 -1.64 7.34 -0.39
CA ASP A 117 -0.35 7.44 0.28
C ASP A 117 0.04 8.92 0.46
N LEU A 118 0.83 9.23 1.50
CA LEU A 118 1.37 10.58 1.70
C LEU A 118 2.58 10.88 0.82
N ALA A 119 3.30 9.85 0.36
CA ALA A 119 4.45 9.99 -0.52
C ALA A 119 3.99 10.37 -1.94
N LYS A 120 3.94 11.67 -2.23
CA LYS A 120 3.54 12.21 -3.53
C LYS A 120 4.30 11.57 -4.71
N SER A 121 5.58 11.27 -4.52
CA SER A 121 6.43 10.61 -5.53
C SER A 121 5.93 9.20 -5.84
N ALA A 122 5.54 8.43 -4.84
CA ALA A 122 5.00 7.09 -4.99
C ALA A 122 3.62 7.12 -5.68
N VAL A 123 2.71 7.97 -5.20
CA VAL A 123 1.37 8.17 -5.81
C VAL A 123 1.49 8.60 -7.29
N ARG A 124 2.44 9.49 -7.60
CA ARG A 124 2.72 9.89 -8.97
C ARG A 124 3.13 8.71 -9.85
N MET A 125 4.01 7.83 -9.34
CA MET A 125 4.42 6.61 -10.05
C MET A 125 3.23 5.66 -10.25
N ALA A 126 2.40 5.46 -9.21
CA ALA A 126 1.21 4.64 -9.27
C ALA A 126 0.25 5.12 -10.35
N ALA A 127 -0.13 6.39 -10.34
CA ALA A 127 -1.04 6.98 -11.31
C ALA A 127 -0.50 6.96 -12.74
N LYS A 128 0.82 7.21 -12.92
CA LYS A 128 1.46 7.15 -14.23
C LYS A 128 1.32 5.77 -14.89
N ALA A 129 1.33 4.70 -14.12
CA ALA A 129 1.15 3.34 -14.61
C ALA A 129 -0.28 3.07 -15.12
N GLU A 130 -1.25 3.88 -14.70
CA GLU A 130 -2.66 3.76 -15.09
C GLU A 130 -3.05 4.65 -16.28
N LYS A 131 -2.20 5.60 -16.67
CA LYS A 131 -2.55 6.71 -17.58
C LYS A 131 -3.18 6.27 -18.90
N ASN A 132 -2.74 5.16 -19.45
CA ASN A 132 -3.17 4.68 -20.79
C ASN A 132 -4.19 3.54 -20.73
N LYS A 133 -4.72 3.20 -19.53
CA LYS A 133 -5.73 2.17 -19.39
C LYS A 133 -7.13 2.71 -19.64
N ALA A 134 -8.05 1.84 -20.04
CA ALA A 134 -9.47 2.15 -20.06
C ALA A 134 -9.98 2.45 -18.65
N GLU A 135 -10.98 3.32 -18.51
CA GLU A 135 -11.47 3.76 -17.19
C GLU A 135 -11.90 2.60 -16.29
N ALA A 136 -12.57 1.59 -16.85
CA ALA A 136 -13.00 0.40 -16.12
C ALA A 136 -11.85 -0.46 -15.59
N GLU A 137 -10.64 -0.32 -16.14
CA GLU A 137 -9.44 -1.08 -15.77
C GLU A 137 -8.52 -0.33 -14.81
N LYS A 138 -8.81 0.95 -14.56
CA LYS A 138 -7.96 1.81 -13.74
C LYS A 138 -8.10 1.55 -12.24
N CYS A 139 -6.98 1.79 -11.57
CA CYS A 139 -6.95 2.14 -10.16
C CYS A 139 -6.89 3.66 -10.03
N HIS A 140 -7.54 4.20 -9.02
CA HIS A 140 -7.52 5.63 -8.71
C HIS A 140 -6.57 5.89 -7.55
N PHE A 141 -5.77 6.96 -7.66
CA PHE A 141 -4.76 7.26 -6.65
C PHE A 141 -4.88 8.70 -6.16
N ALA A 142 -4.73 8.88 -4.84
CA ALA A 142 -4.70 10.20 -4.21
C ALA A 142 -3.54 10.33 -3.22
N VAL A 143 -2.98 11.52 -3.14
CA VAL A 143 -2.14 11.89 -1.99
C VAL A 143 -3.06 12.19 -0.83
N ALA A 144 -3.07 11.32 0.18
CA ALA A 144 -3.88 11.45 1.38
C ALA A 144 -3.28 10.65 2.54
N GLY A 145 -3.59 11.05 3.77
CA GLY A 145 -3.16 10.33 4.97
C GLY A 145 -4.08 9.14 5.26
N ILE A 146 -3.50 8.07 5.78
CA ILE A 146 -4.28 6.89 6.21
C ILE A 146 -5.12 7.14 7.47
N PHE A 147 -4.78 8.18 8.24
CA PHE A 147 -5.50 8.59 9.44
C PHE A 147 -6.65 9.58 9.16
N ASP A 148 -6.83 9.96 7.89
CA ASP A 148 -7.88 10.85 7.41
C ASP A 148 -8.18 10.47 5.95
N LEU A 149 -8.82 9.31 5.78
CA LEU A 149 -9.10 8.74 4.47
C LEU A 149 -10.20 9.53 3.76
N PRO A 150 -10.00 9.97 2.51
CA PRO A 150 -10.97 10.77 1.78
C PRO A 150 -12.13 9.92 1.22
N PHE A 151 -12.75 9.12 2.09
CA PHE A 151 -13.88 8.25 1.76
C PHE A 151 -14.99 8.37 2.81
N ALA A 152 -16.23 8.23 2.36
CA ALA A 152 -17.38 8.25 3.25
C ALA A 152 -17.33 7.11 4.26
N GLY A 153 -17.97 7.31 5.41
CA GLY A 153 -18.16 6.23 6.38
C GLY A 153 -18.96 5.09 5.77
N GLU A 154 -18.66 3.86 6.17
CA GLU A 154 -19.34 2.63 5.74
C GLU A 154 -19.46 2.47 4.21
N SER A 155 -18.44 2.91 3.48
CA SER A 155 -18.42 2.87 2.01
C SER A 155 -17.62 1.69 1.44
N ALA A 156 -16.54 1.26 2.10
CA ALA A 156 -15.66 0.23 1.58
C ALA A 156 -16.02 -1.18 2.10
N GLU A 157 -15.90 -2.17 1.22
CA GLU A 157 -16.00 -3.59 1.57
C GLU A 157 -14.69 -4.16 2.09
N ALA A 158 -13.56 -3.65 1.60
CA ALA A 158 -12.24 -4.09 2.04
C ALA A 158 -11.25 -2.94 2.10
N ILE A 159 -10.33 -3.01 3.06
CA ILE A 159 -9.15 -2.15 3.15
C ILE A 159 -7.92 -3.05 3.23
N LEU A 160 -6.90 -2.74 2.42
CA LEU A 160 -5.57 -3.32 2.48
C LEU A 160 -4.65 -2.38 3.26
N SER A 161 -3.80 -2.93 4.11
CA SER A 161 -2.67 -2.26 4.75
C SER A 161 -1.44 -3.16 4.58
N VAL A 162 -0.62 -2.89 3.57
CA VAL A 162 0.53 -3.72 3.21
C VAL A 162 1.80 -3.00 3.62
N PHE A 163 2.47 -3.49 4.68
CA PHE A 163 3.65 -2.85 5.28
C PHE A 163 3.44 -1.39 5.69
N ALA A 164 2.19 -1.01 5.92
CA ALA A 164 1.80 0.32 6.36
C ALA A 164 1.26 0.28 7.79
N PRO A 165 1.28 1.41 8.53
CA PRO A 165 0.59 1.49 9.81
C PRO A 165 -0.91 1.27 9.66
N VAL A 166 -1.56 0.75 10.69
CA VAL A 166 -3.02 0.58 10.73
C VAL A 166 -3.63 1.74 11.52
N ALA A 167 -4.52 2.48 10.86
CA ALA A 167 -5.34 3.53 11.47
C ALA A 167 -6.71 2.93 11.82
N ASP A 168 -6.79 2.17 12.92
CA ASP A 168 -7.95 1.33 13.28
C ASP A 168 -9.26 2.11 13.36
N ALA A 169 -9.29 3.26 14.04
CA ALA A 169 -10.48 4.11 14.13
C ALA A 169 -10.96 4.59 12.74
N GLU A 170 -10.03 4.98 11.86
CA GLU A 170 -10.34 5.46 10.53
C GLU A 170 -10.77 4.32 9.60
N ASN A 171 -10.06 3.17 9.66
CA ASN A 171 -10.44 1.97 8.92
C ASN A 171 -11.83 1.49 9.36
N ARG A 172 -12.13 1.54 10.67
CA ARG A 172 -13.47 1.23 11.20
C ARG A 172 -14.54 2.19 10.68
N ARG A 173 -14.22 3.49 10.60
CA ARG A 173 -15.16 4.49 10.07
C ARG A 173 -15.52 4.19 8.62
N VAL A 174 -14.53 3.88 7.78
CA VAL A 174 -14.70 3.75 6.32
C VAL A 174 -15.24 2.38 5.91
N LEU A 175 -14.89 1.31 6.61
CA LEU A 175 -15.40 -0.02 6.30
C LEU A 175 -16.90 -0.14 6.60
N LYS A 176 -17.62 -0.83 5.73
CA LYS A 176 -18.98 -1.29 5.99
C LYS A 176 -19.00 -2.26 7.17
N LYS A 177 -20.16 -2.42 7.82
CA LYS A 177 -20.35 -3.48 8.81
C LYS A 177 -20.07 -4.84 8.17
N GLY A 178 -19.26 -5.68 8.82
CA GLY A 178 -18.81 -6.94 8.26
C GLY A 178 -17.73 -6.82 7.16
N GLY A 179 -17.32 -5.61 6.79
CA GLY A 179 -16.19 -5.37 5.89
C GLY A 179 -14.87 -5.86 6.47
N VAL A 180 -13.86 -6.06 5.62
CA VAL A 180 -12.60 -6.68 6.02
C VAL A 180 -11.42 -5.72 5.91
N LEU A 181 -10.54 -5.81 6.90
CA LEU A 181 -9.22 -5.18 6.89
C LEU A 181 -8.17 -6.28 6.76
N LEU A 182 -7.43 -6.28 5.66
CA LEU A 182 -6.28 -7.17 5.45
C LEU A 182 -5.00 -6.44 5.82
N VAL A 183 -4.26 -6.99 6.77
CA VAL A 183 -2.98 -6.43 7.23
C VAL A 183 -1.87 -7.41 6.85
N ALA A 184 -0.99 -6.99 5.94
CA ALA A 184 0.20 -7.75 5.58
C ALA A 184 1.42 -7.16 6.29
N CYS A 185 2.14 -8.00 7.02
CA CYS A 185 3.34 -7.63 7.75
C CYS A 185 4.45 -8.67 7.57
N PRO A 186 5.73 -8.31 7.85
CA PRO A 186 6.82 -9.26 7.79
C PRO A 186 6.67 -10.34 8.87
N GLY A 187 6.91 -11.59 8.49
CA GLY A 187 7.05 -12.71 9.40
C GLY A 187 8.44 -12.77 10.02
N LYS A 188 8.62 -13.70 10.95
CA LYS A 188 9.82 -13.86 11.78
C LYS A 188 11.11 -13.95 10.96
N GLN A 189 11.09 -14.74 9.88
CA GLN A 189 12.24 -15.00 9.02
C GLN A 189 12.36 -14.05 7.81
N HIS A 190 11.49 -13.03 7.75
CA HIS A 190 11.49 -12.13 6.60
C HIS A 190 12.84 -11.41 6.44
N LEU A 191 13.48 -11.64 5.29
CA LEU A 191 14.78 -11.09 4.89
C LEU A 191 15.94 -11.47 5.81
N TYR A 192 15.85 -12.60 6.52
CA TYR A 192 16.89 -12.99 7.47
C TYR A 192 18.25 -13.18 6.78
N GLY A 193 18.32 -13.90 5.65
CA GLY A 193 19.57 -14.09 4.89
C GLY A 193 20.16 -12.77 4.34
N LEU A 194 19.33 -11.78 3.98
CA LEU A 194 19.81 -10.45 3.61
C LEU A 194 20.41 -9.73 4.83
N LYS A 195 19.77 -9.85 6.01
CA LYS A 195 20.29 -9.25 7.25
C LYS A 195 21.64 -9.84 7.66
N GLU A 196 21.82 -11.15 7.51
CA GLU A 196 23.12 -11.82 7.77
C GLU A 196 24.26 -11.29 6.90
N ARG A 197 23.95 -10.81 5.70
CA ARG A 197 24.93 -10.22 4.79
C ARG A 197 25.28 -8.76 5.12
N LEU A 198 24.39 -8.08 5.84
CA LEU A 198 24.50 -6.64 6.09
C LEU A 198 24.92 -6.28 7.51
N TYR A 199 24.68 -7.16 8.48
CA TYR A 199 24.88 -6.89 9.89
C TYR A 199 25.71 -7.98 10.56
N ASP A 200 26.57 -7.60 11.50
CA ASP A 200 27.36 -8.54 12.30
C ASP A 200 26.48 -9.48 13.13
N THR A 201 25.29 -9.02 13.52
CA THR A 201 24.27 -9.81 14.21
C THR A 201 22.92 -9.59 13.55
N ALA A 202 22.44 -10.62 12.85
CA ALA A 202 21.12 -10.62 12.26
C ALA A 202 20.06 -10.92 13.34
N LEU A 203 19.03 -10.10 13.40
CA LEU A 203 17.89 -10.31 14.30
C LEU A 203 16.65 -10.71 13.51
N GLU A 204 15.94 -11.71 14.03
CA GLU A 204 14.61 -12.07 13.53
C GLU A 204 13.62 -10.93 13.76
N ASN A 205 12.54 -10.88 12.97
CA ASN A 205 11.49 -9.91 13.21
C ASN A 205 10.60 -10.37 14.37
N GLU A 206 10.05 -9.42 15.09
CA GLU A 206 9.02 -9.68 16.09
C GLU A 206 7.66 -9.84 15.40
N GLU A 207 7.00 -10.94 15.62
CA GLU A 207 5.63 -11.16 15.13
C GLU A 207 4.64 -10.69 16.19
N LYS A 208 3.80 -9.72 15.81
CA LYS A 208 2.74 -9.19 16.67
C LYS A 208 1.39 -9.43 16.03
N THR A 209 0.39 -9.73 16.85
CA THR A 209 -1.01 -9.76 16.43
C THR A 209 -1.74 -8.69 17.23
N PRO A 210 -1.74 -7.43 16.75
CA PRO A 210 -2.40 -6.35 17.45
C PRO A 210 -3.92 -6.57 17.47
N GLU A 211 -4.54 -6.18 18.56
CA GLU A 211 -5.99 -6.05 18.66
C GLU A 211 -6.38 -4.65 18.21
N TYR A 212 -7.41 -4.56 17.36
CA TYR A 212 -7.96 -3.31 16.88
C TYR A 212 -9.39 -3.15 17.39
N GLU A 213 -9.69 -1.99 17.97
CA GLU A 213 -11.02 -1.71 18.53
C GLU A 213 -12.12 -1.78 17.45
N GLY A 214 -13.14 -2.60 17.69
CA GLY A 214 -14.26 -2.81 16.76
C GLY A 214 -13.98 -3.78 15.62
N PHE A 215 -12.88 -4.55 15.73
CA PHE A 215 -12.54 -5.62 14.80
C PHE A 215 -12.39 -6.96 15.52
N ALA A 216 -12.73 -8.03 14.81
CA ALA A 216 -12.39 -9.40 15.20
C ALA A 216 -11.36 -9.96 14.22
N LEU A 217 -10.28 -10.56 14.72
CA LEU A 217 -9.37 -11.37 13.90
C LEU A 217 -10.09 -12.64 13.49
N THR A 218 -10.30 -12.84 12.19
CA THR A 218 -11.05 -13.99 11.65
C THR A 218 -10.19 -14.96 10.88
N GLY A 219 -8.94 -14.60 10.57
CA GLY A 219 -8.01 -15.48 9.88
C GLY A 219 -6.60 -14.93 9.85
N GLU A 220 -5.66 -15.84 9.65
CA GLU A 220 -4.26 -15.55 9.42
C GLU A 220 -3.70 -16.52 8.38
N THR A 221 -2.94 -16.00 7.42
CA THR A 221 -2.25 -16.80 6.41
C THR A 221 -0.78 -16.43 6.40
N ARG A 222 0.10 -17.43 6.41
CA ARG A 222 1.54 -17.25 6.25
C ARG A 222 1.95 -17.60 4.84
N VAL A 223 2.75 -16.74 4.24
CA VAL A 223 3.31 -16.92 2.90
C VAL A 223 4.82 -16.89 2.99
N LYS A 224 5.48 -17.94 2.52
CA LYS A 224 6.95 -18.02 2.46
C LYS A 224 7.41 -18.35 1.06
N SER A 225 8.48 -17.69 0.63
CA SER A 225 9.18 -17.98 -0.61
C SER A 225 10.67 -17.74 -0.42
N GLU A 226 11.49 -18.62 -0.95
CA GLU A 226 12.93 -18.39 -1.05
C GLU A 226 13.20 -17.47 -2.24
N LEU A 227 14.04 -16.46 -2.04
CA LEU A 227 14.43 -15.49 -3.04
C LEU A 227 15.90 -15.68 -3.39
N HIS A 228 16.17 -15.90 -4.68
CA HIS A 228 17.50 -15.88 -5.26
C HIS A 228 17.68 -14.56 -6.00
N LEU A 229 18.45 -13.66 -5.43
CA LEU A 229 18.56 -12.29 -5.86
C LEU A 229 19.93 -12.00 -6.47
N THR A 230 19.97 -11.27 -7.57
CA THR A 230 21.20 -10.61 -8.02
C THR A 230 21.62 -9.54 -7.02
N GLY A 231 22.88 -9.06 -7.11
CA GLY A 231 23.34 -7.97 -6.23
C GLY A 231 22.50 -6.71 -6.37
N GLU A 232 22.04 -6.36 -7.58
CA GLU A 232 21.18 -5.20 -7.83
C GLU A 232 19.79 -5.38 -7.18
N GLN A 233 19.18 -6.55 -7.32
CA GLN A 233 17.90 -6.86 -6.69
C GLN A 233 18.00 -6.86 -5.16
N ALA A 234 19.10 -7.36 -4.59
CA ALA A 234 19.34 -7.35 -3.14
C ALA A 234 19.52 -5.92 -2.62
N ALA A 235 20.22 -5.06 -3.37
CA ALA A 235 20.37 -3.65 -3.04
C ALA A 235 19.03 -2.89 -3.11
N ASP A 236 18.23 -3.12 -4.14
CA ASP A 236 16.89 -2.53 -4.27
C ASP A 236 15.96 -3.01 -3.15
N LEU A 237 15.99 -4.30 -2.83
CA LEU A 237 15.24 -4.87 -1.72
C LEU A 237 15.61 -4.21 -0.39
N PHE A 238 16.90 -4.03 -0.11
CA PHE A 238 17.34 -3.34 1.10
C PHE A 238 16.90 -1.87 1.11
N ALA A 239 17.11 -1.14 0.00
CA ALA A 239 16.79 0.30 -0.11
C ALA A 239 15.30 0.62 0.07
N MET A 240 14.41 -0.33 -0.21
CA MET A 240 12.96 -0.15 0.01
C MET A 240 12.50 -0.46 1.43
N THR A 241 13.37 -1.00 2.30
CA THR A 241 13.02 -1.36 3.67
C THR A 241 13.29 -0.21 4.65
N PRO A 242 12.60 -0.18 5.82
CA PRO A 242 12.94 0.75 6.90
C PRO A 242 14.35 0.55 7.45
N TYR A 243 14.93 -0.63 7.26
CA TYR A 243 16.30 -0.94 7.73
C TYR A 243 17.33 -0.04 7.07
N PHE A 244 17.19 0.26 5.77
CA PHE A 244 18.11 1.13 5.02
C PHE A 244 18.32 2.47 5.73
N TRP A 245 17.24 3.11 6.13
CA TRP A 245 17.27 4.44 6.76
C TRP A 245 17.80 4.43 8.19
N ARG A 246 17.70 3.29 8.87
CA ARG A 246 18.19 3.10 10.24
C ARG A 246 19.64 2.60 10.29
N SER A 247 20.19 2.18 9.16
CA SER A 247 21.55 1.65 9.06
C SER A 247 22.60 2.77 8.97
N SER A 248 23.81 2.45 9.42
CA SER A 248 24.96 3.31 9.25
C SER A 248 25.26 3.54 7.76
N GLU A 249 26.00 4.61 7.46
CA GLU A 249 26.43 4.91 6.09
C GLU A 249 27.27 3.76 5.50
N GLN A 250 28.13 3.15 6.31
CA GLN A 250 28.95 2.01 5.90
C GLN A 250 28.10 0.82 5.44
N VAL A 251 27.03 0.47 6.18
CA VAL A 251 26.12 -0.61 5.80
C VAL A 251 25.38 -0.27 4.50
N ARG A 252 24.96 0.98 4.32
CA ARG A 252 24.32 1.42 3.07
C ARG A 252 25.27 1.36 1.88
N GLN A 253 26.53 1.74 2.06
CA GLN A 253 27.57 1.63 1.01
C GLN A 253 27.86 0.17 0.69
N ASN A 254 27.98 -0.70 1.71
CA ASN A 254 28.20 -2.13 1.52
C ASN A 254 27.06 -2.81 0.78
N SER A 255 25.81 -2.32 0.95
CA SER A 255 24.66 -2.89 0.25
C SER A 255 24.73 -2.77 -1.28
N ALA A 256 25.44 -1.77 -1.79
CA ALA A 256 25.68 -1.62 -3.24
C ALA A 256 26.61 -2.71 -3.82
N ASN A 257 27.36 -3.40 -2.95
CA ASN A 257 28.31 -4.46 -3.32
C ASN A 257 27.80 -5.86 -2.92
N LEU A 258 26.53 -6.00 -2.58
CA LEU A 258 25.93 -7.30 -2.37
C LEU A 258 26.01 -8.10 -3.68
N GLY A 259 26.66 -9.27 -3.64
CA GLY A 259 26.62 -10.24 -4.74
C GLY A 259 25.30 -10.99 -4.73
N GLU A 260 25.27 -12.14 -5.40
CA GLU A 260 24.13 -13.06 -5.31
C GLU A 260 23.77 -13.33 -3.84
N THR A 261 22.49 -13.19 -3.54
CA THR A 261 22.00 -13.28 -2.17
C THR A 261 20.75 -14.17 -2.13
N VAL A 262 20.79 -15.16 -1.27
CA VAL A 262 19.62 -15.99 -0.96
C VAL A 262 19.00 -15.50 0.34
N THR A 263 17.69 -15.25 0.34
CA THR A 263 16.97 -14.82 1.53
C THR A 263 15.52 -15.30 1.48
N THR A 264 14.81 -15.18 2.59
CA THR A 264 13.41 -15.62 2.67
C THR A 264 12.47 -14.42 2.64
N ALA A 265 11.53 -14.41 1.71
CA ALA A 265 10.31 -13.63 1.83
C ALA A 265 9.36 -14.39 2.76
N ASP A 266 9.07 -13.84 3.93
CA ASP A 266 8.20 -14.44 4.93
C ASP A 266 7.17 -13.39 5.35
N PHE A 267 5.89 -13.64 5.08
CA PHE A 267 4.81 -12.68 5.29
C PHE A 267 3.69 -13.31 6.11
N LEU A 268 3.05 -12.47 6.91
CA LEU A 268 1.79 -12.78 7.58
C LEU A 268 0.70 -11.86 7.02
N ILE A 269 -0.41 -12.45 6.59
CA ILE A 269 -1.62 -11.73 6.22
C ILE A 269 -2.66 -12.01 7.30
N LYS A 270 -3.09 -10.98 8.01
CA LYS A 270 -4.10 -11.05 9.04
C LYS A 270 -5.40 -10.45 8.53
N ILE A 271 -6.49 -11.18 8.76
CA ILE A 271 -7.81 -10.82 8.28
C ILE A 271 -8.65 -10.40 9.48
N TYR A 272 -8.98 -9.12 9.54
CA TYR A 272 -9.85 -8.56 10.56
C TYR A 272 -11.19 -8.22 9.95
N ARG A 273 -12.28 -8.57 10.64
CA ARG A 273 -13.65 -8.25 10.24
C ARG A 273 -14.21 -7.18 11.16
N LYS A 274 -14.77 -6.11 10.57
CA LYS A 274 -15.48 -5.07 11.34
C LYS A 274 -16.74 -5.66 11.98
N LEU A 275 -16.91 -5.44 13.29
CA LEU A 275 -18.03 -5.91 14.13
C LEU A 275 -19.30 -5.07 13.92
#